data_b7ebfd34d5b14a10bd96712b65a48c33
#
_entry.id   b7ebfd34d5b14a10bd96712b65a48c33
#
_cell.length_a   1.000
_cell.length_b   1.000
_cell.length_c   1.000
_cell.angle_alpha   90.00
_cell.angle_beta   90.00
_cell.angle_gamma   90.00
#
_symmetry.space_group_name_H-M   'P 1'
#
loop_
_entity.id
_entity.type
_entity.pdbx_description
1 polymer ?
#
loop_
_entity_poly.entity_id
_entity_poly.type
_entity_poly.pdbx_seq_one_letter_code
_entity_poly.pdbx_strand_id
1 'polypeptide(L)'
;MSHVSHSDFLPKAALPTFSSHAIEMNIHRIPGLAEHFVYFNDDMFPIRPMPETAFFRDGQPCTCGEEHPIGLIGEIGIWQHAAVNDLGVVNAHFNKRKQVKKFGKKYVNRVYRWQDNIRTKAVEKLFPDYFTGFKNLHAPAAYTKSTFEAVWNAEPELLKRTTLHRFRCADDVNQWVCLWWQIASGNFAPFNTDNFVSCADESTVDNLCRIICEQSHDMLCVNDPEKAVDFDSLALRLRKAFESILPNKSGFEK
;
A
#
# COMPACT_ATOMS: atom_id res chain seq x y z
N MET A 1 5.33 2.85 22.39
CA MET A 1 5.93 2.25 21.18
C MET A 1 6.48 0.89 21.55
N SER A 2 6.16 -0.15 20.79
CA SER A 2 6.62 -1.52 21.04
C SER A 2 7.48 -1.96 19.87
N HIS A 3 8.60 -2.60 20.14
CA HIS A 3 9.41 -3.28 19.14
C HIS A 3 8.95 -4.72 19.03
N VAL A 4 8.70 -5.19 17.79
CA VAL A 4 8.31 -6.56 17.48
C VAL A 4 9.36 -7.14 16.54
N SER A 5 9.97 -8.25 16.94
CA SER A 5 10.95 -8.96 16.12
C SER A 5 10.25 -9.89 15.12
N HIS A 6 10.89 -10.16 13.99
CA HIS A 6 10.37 -11.14 13.02
C HIS A 6 10.13 -12.52 13.66
N SER A 7 10.95 -12.91 14.63
CA SER A 7 10.78 -14.16 15.39
C SER A 7 9.51 -14.25 16.22
N ASP A 8 8.85 -13.12 16.49
CA ASP A 8 7.66 -13.07 17.34
C ASP A 8 6.38 -13.44 16.58
N PHE A 9 6.39 -13.34 15.24
CA PHE A 9 5.20 -13.58 14.41
C PHE A 9 5.45 -14.40 13.14
N LEU A 10 6.70 -14.54 12.68
CA LEU A 10 7.02 -15.40 11.55
C LEU A 10 7.26 -16.86 12.00
N PRO A 11 6.89 -17.84 11.17
CA PRO A 11 7.26 -19.23 11.45
C PRO A 11 8.78 -19.42 11.42
N LYS A 12 9.31 -20.24 12.32
CA LYS A 12 10.77 -20.50 12.42
C LYS A 12 11.42 -20.90 11.09
N ALA A 13 10.69 -21.62 10.25
CA ALA A 13 11.18 -22.07 8.94
C ALA A 13 11.38 -20.92 7.94
N ALA A 14 10.77 -19.75 8.17
CA ALA A 14 10.94 -18.56 7.34
C ALA A 14 12.12 -17.68 7.78
N LEU A 15 12.79 -18.02 8.88
CA LEU A 15 13.86 -17.21 9.45
C LEU A 15 15.25 -17.77 9.10
N PRO A 16 16.24 -16.91 8.81
CA PRO A 16 16.11 -15.47 8.57
C PRO A 16 15.52 -15.19 7.19
N THR A 17 14.70 -14.13 7.09
CA THR A 17 14.17 -13.64 5.82
C THR A 17 14.69 -12.25 5.48
N PHE A 18 14.85 -11.99 4.17
CA PHE A 18 15.18 -10.68 3.57
C PHE A 18 14.08 -10.27 2.58
N SER A 19 12.93 -10.94 2.62
CA SER A 19 11.78 -10.67 1.78
C SER A 19 10.72 -9.87 2.55
N SER A 20 10.45 -8.62 2.12
CA SER A 20 9.33 -7.86 2.66
C SER A 20 8.00 -8.58 2.42
N HIS A 21 7.84 -9.27 1.28
CA HIS A 21 6.63 -10.04 0.96
C HIS A 21 6.34 -11.10 2.03
N ALA A 22 7.37 -11.84 2.47
CA ALA A 22 7.24 -12.83 3.54
C ALA A 22 6.83 -12.19 4.87
N ILE A 23 7.37 -11.02 5.19
CA ILE A 23 7.05 -10.26 6.40
C ILE A 23 5.62 -9.74 6.32
N GLU A 24 5.28 -9.07 5.23
CA GLU A 24 3.98 -8.43 4.98
C GLU A 24 2.82 -9.43 5.09
N MET A 25 2.95 -10.61 4.50
CA MET A 25 1.90 -11.63 4.56
C MET A 25 1.60 -12.13 5.96
N ASN A 26 2.47 -11.89 6.93
CA ASN A 26 2.32 -12.39 8.30
C ASN A 26 2.05 -11.29 9.35
N ILE A 27 1.93 -10.03 8.97
CA ILE A 27 1.72 -8.89 9.89
C ILE A 27 0.53 -9.14 10.84
N HIS A 28 -0.55 -9.73 10.37
CA HIS A 28 -1.74 -10.04 11.16
C HIS A 28 -1.46 -10.96 12.37
N ARG A 29 -0.29 -11.65 12.38
CA ARG A 29 0.13 -12.54 13.47
C ARG A 29 0.92 -11.82 14.56
N ILE A 30 1.18 -10.53 14.42
CA ILE A 30 1.85 -9.73 15.45
C ILE A 30 1.02 -9.78 16.74
N PRO A 31 1.62 -10.19 17.87
CA PRO A 31 0.92 -10.25 19.15
C PRO A 31 0.37 -8.88 19.56
N GLY A 32 -0.91 -8.83 19.88
CA GLY A 32 -1.57 -7.60 20.30
C GLY A 32 -1.92 -6.62 19.17
N LEU A 33 -1.70 -6.98 17.90
CA LEU A 33 -2.14 -6.14 16.78
C LEU A 33 -3.67 -6.01 16.80
N ALA A 34 -4.15 -4.76 16.72
CA ALA A 34 -5.57 -4.44 16.66
C ALA A 34 -6.22 -4.94 15.36
N GLU A 35 -7.55 -5.08 15.36
CA GLU A 35 -8.32 -5.39 14.16
C GLU A 35 -8.09 -4.36 13.05
N HIS A 36 -8.09 -3.07 13.39
CA HIS A 36 -7.82 -1.96 12.50
C HIS A 36 -6.38 -1.50 12.70
N PHE A 37 -5.58 -1.53 11.64
CA PHE A 37 -4.21 -1.05 11.68
C PHE A 37 -3.80 -0.38 10.37
N VAL A 38 -2.79 0.46 10.43
CA VAL A 38 -2.21 1.13 9.27
C VAL A 38 -0.80 0.59 9.07
N TYR A 39 -0.53 0.12 7.87
CA TYR A 39 0.79 -0.33 7.45
C TYR A 39 1.58 0.83 6.86
N PHE A 40 2.79 1.01 7.36
CA PHE A 40 3.78 1.96 6.86
C PHE A 40 5.05 1.21 6.47
N ASN A 41 5.67 1.64 5.38
CA ASN A 41 7.08 1.34 5.13
C ASN A 41 7.96 2.42 5.79
N ASP A 42 9.26 2.16 5.87
CA ASP A 42 10.26 3.05 6.46
C ASP A 42 10.54 4.32 5.62
N ASP A 43 10.10 4.34 4.37
CA ASP A 43 10.18 5.45 3.43
C ASP A 43 8.91 6.34 3.38
N MET A 44 7.92 6.08 4.25
CA MET A 44 6.65 6.77 4.28
C MET A 44 6.55 7.72 5.49
N PHE A 45 6.26 8.99 5.23
CA PHE A 45 6.27 10.05 6.22
C PHE A 45 4.98 10.85 6.22
N PRO A 46 4.18 10.88 7.33
CA PRO A 46 3.16 11.90 7.51
C PRO A 46 3.86 13.25 7.75
N ILE A 47 3.52 14.27 6.97
CA ILE A 47 4.15 15.59 7.06
C ILE A 47 3.24 16.65 7.67
N ARG A 48 2.03 16.28 8.04
CA ARG A 48 1.10 17.09 8.84
C ARG A 48 0.21 16.21 9.73
N PRO A 49 -0.43 16.75 10.76
CA PRO A 49 -1.38 16.00 11.58
C PRO A 49 -2.51 15.41 10.74
N MET A 50 -2.80 14.14 10.95
CA MET A 50 -3.85 13.41 10.25
C MET A 50 -4.92 12.91 11.23
N PRO A 51 -6.22 13.07 10.90
CA PRO A 51 -7.28 12.49 11.69
C PRO A 51 -7.38 10.98 11.47
N GLU A 52 -7.87 10.22 12.45
CA GLU A 52 -8.15 8.79 12.30
C GLU A 52 -9.08 8.49 11.12
N THR A 53 -9.99 9.40 10.79
CA THR A 53 -10.91 9.31 9.64
C THR A 53 -10.23 9.35 8.28
N ALA A 54 -8.93 9.65 8.21
CA ALA A 54 -8.13 9.49 7.00
C ALA A 54 -7.85 8.01 6.70
N PHE A 55 -7.84 7.16 7.73
CA PHE A 55 -7.53 5.74 7.61
C PHE A 55 -8.75 4.83 7.79
N PHE A 56 -9.71 5.22 8.65
CA PHE A 56 -10.91 4.42 8.89
C PHE A 56 -12.16 5.30 8.99
N ARG A 57 -13.26 4.85 8.37
CA ARG A 57 -14.59 5.45 8.47
C ARG A 57 -15.63 4.37 8.68
N ASP A 58 -16.44 4.51 9.71
CA ASP A 58 -17.48 3.54 10.05
C ASP A 58 -16.95 2.10 10.15
N GLY A 59 -15.74 1.94 10.71
CA GLY A 59 -15.07 0.64 10.84
C GLY A 59 -14.50 0.07 9.53
N GLN A 60 -14.55 0.82 8.43
CA GLN A 60 -14.00 0.39 7.14
C GLN A 60 -12.69 1.11 6.82
N PRO A 61 -11.67 0.38 6.29
CA PRO A 61 -10.43 1.00 5.85
C PRO A 61 -10.67 1.95 4.69
N CYS A 62 -10.11 3.16 4.79
CA CYS A 62 -10.17 4.18 3.75
C CYS A 62 -9.19 3.85 2.62
N THR A 63 -9.69 3.71 1.41
CA THR A 63 -8.85 3.51 0.23
C THR A 63 -9.56 3.95 -1.04
N CYS A 64 -8.82 4.01 -2.13
CA CYS A 64 -9.33 4.31 -3.45
C CYS A 64 -9.81 3.03 -4.14
N GLY A 65 -11.08 3.02 -4.56
CA GLY A 65 -11.68 1.91 -5.33
C GLY A 65 -11.56 2.05 -6.85
N GLU A 66 -10.81 3.03 -7.32
CA GLU A 66 -10.64 3.31 -8.76
C GLU A 66 -9.91 2.17 -9.46
N GLU A 67 -10.48 1.71 -10.56
CA GLU A 67 -9.84 0.68 -11.37
C GLU A 67 -8.75 1.28 -12.27
N HIS A 68 -7.55 0.71 -12.15
CA HIS A 68 -6.36 1.11 -12.89
C HIS A 68 -5.72 -0.14 -13.49
N PRO A 69 -5.82 -0.35 -14.82
CA PRO A 69 -5.21 -1.51 -15.46
C PRO A 69 -3.70 -1.57 -15.19
N ILE A 70 -3.21 -2.75 -14.87
CA ILE A 70 -1.78 -2.98 -14.71
C ILE A 70 -1.13 -2.92 -16.09
N GLY A 71 -0.23 -1.94 -16.29
CA GLY A 71 0.59 -1.84 -17.49
C GLY A 71 1.93 -2.55 -17.28
N LEU A 72 2.28 -3.47 -18.14
CA LEU A 72 3.58 -4.13 -18.17
C LEU A 72 4.37 -3.60 -19.38
N ILE A 73 5.40 -2.78 -19.13
CA ILE A 73 6.21 -2.16 -20.17
C ILE A 73 7.69 -2.38 -19.83
N GLY A 74 8.44 -2.91 -20.80
CA GLY A 74 9.87 -3.17 -20.64
C GLY A 74 10.16 -4.43 -19.81
N GLU A 75 11.27 -4.42 -19.08
CA GLU A 75 11.64 -5.50 -18.17
C GLU A 75 10.72 -5.50 -16.95
N ILE A 76 10.16 -6.66 -16.64
CA ILE A 76 9.20 -6.81 -15.55
C ILE A 76 9.98 -7.01 -14.25
N GLY A 77 9.84 -6.05 -13.34
CA GLY A 77 10.41 -6.12 -12.01
C GLY A 77 9.59 -6.99 -11.03
N ILE A 78 10.20 -7.32 -9.90
CA ILE A 78 9.57 -8.16 -8.86
C ILE A 78 8.24 -7.60 -8.36
N TRP A 79 8.13 -6.27 -8.20
CA TRP A 79 6.89 -5.64 -7.75
C TRP A 79 5.74 -5.79 -8.75
N GLN A 80 6.04 -5.77 -10.06
CA GLN A 80 5.03 -5.98 -11.10
C GLN A 80 4.56 -7.44 -11.14
N HIS A 81 5.48 -8.40 -10.94
CA HIS A 81 5.12 -9.80 -10.76
C HIS A 81 4.16 -9.98 -9.58
N ALA A 82 4.48 -9.42 -8.41
CA ALA A 82 3.62 -9.47 -7.25
C ALA A 82 2.23 -8.87 -7.54
N ALA A 83 2.17 -7.69 -8.18
CA ALA A 83 0.91 -7.05 -8.54
C ALA A 83 0.03 -7.92 -9.46
N VAL A 84 0.63 -8.60 -10.44
CA VAL A 84 -0.09 -9.53 -11.33
C VAL A 84 -0.59 -10.75 -10.56
N ASN A 85 0.22 -11.32 -9.67
CA ASN A 85 -0.15 -12.46 -8.84
C ASN A 85 -1.29 -12.08 -7.87
N ASP A 86 -1.20 -10.91 -7.23
CA ASP A 86 -2.23 -10.37 -6.34
C ASP A 86 -3.56 -10.20 -7.06
N LEU A 87 -3.51 -9.65 -8.29
CA LEU A 87 -4.70 -9.51 -9.12
C LEU A 87 -5.27 -10.86 -9.53
N GLY A 88 -4.41 -11.84 -9.83
CA GLY A 88 -4.80 -13.22 -10.13
C GLY A 88 -5.60 -13.83 -8.97
N VAL A 89 -5.11 -13.69 -7.74
CA VAL A 89 -5.81 -14.15 -6.53
C VAL A 89 -7.18 -13.47 -6.41
N VAL A 90 -7.23 -12.14 -6.52
CA VAL A 90 -8.49 -11.41 -6.42
C VAL A 90 -9.51 -11.88 -7.46
N ASN A 91 -9.09 -12.05 -8.71
CA ASN A 91 -9.98 -12.49 -9.78
C ASN A 91 -10.41 -13.97 -9.67
N ALA A 92 -9.63 -14.80 -8.97
CA ALA A 92 -10.04 -16.17 -8.68
C ALA A 92 -11.21 -16.24 -7.67
N HIS A 93 -11.30 -15.28 -6.77
CA HIS A 93 -12.30 -15.28 -5.69
C HIS A 93 -13.47 -14.31 -5.91
N PHE A 94 -13.30 -13.27 -6.74
CA PHE A 94 -14.30 -12.23 -6.95
C PHE A 94 -14.70 -12.09 -8.42
N ASN A 95 -15.99 -12.25 -8.70
CA ASN A 95 -16.55 -11.92 -10.01
C ASN A 95 -16.92 -10.43 -10.05
N LYS A 96 -16.25 -9.64 -10.88
CA LYS A 96 -16.43 -8.19 -11.00
C LYS A 96 -17.88 -7.77 -11.19
N ARG A 97 -18.65 -8.41 -12.10
CA ARG A 97 -20.08 -8.07 -12.34
C ARG A 97 -20.90 -8.12 -11.04
N LYS A 98 -20.67 -9.18 -10.24
CA LYS A 98 -21.38 -9.33 -8.97
C LYS A 98 -20.99 -8.24 -7.98
N GLN A 99 -19.70 -7.90 -7.90
CA GLN A 99 -19.18 -6.90 -6.98
C GLN A 99 -19.64 -5.48 -7.37
N VAL A 100 -19.57 -5.14 -8.66
CA VAL A 100 -20.05 -3.84 -9.16
C VAL A 100 -21.55 -3.69 -8.96
N LYS A 101 -22.34 -4.73 -9.21
CA LYS A 101 -23.78 -4.70 -8.92
C LYS A 101 -24.07 -4.42 -7.45
N LYS A 102 -23.25 -4.94 -6.54
CA LYS A 102 -23.44 -4.78 -5.08
C LYS A 102 -22.84 -3.48 -4.55
N PHE A 103 -21.67 -3.10 -5.01
CA PHE A 103 -20.83 -2.07 -4.42
C PHE A 103 -20.42 -0.94 -5.41
N GLY A 104 -21.05 -0.85 -6.58
CA GLY A 104 -20.64 0.06 -7.67
C GLY A 104 -20.46 1.52 -7.26
N LYS A 105 -21.26 2.00 -6.27
CA LYS A 105 -21.11 3.36 -5.71
C LYS A 105 -19.79 3.57 -4.95
N LYS A 106 -19.06 2.50 -4.61
CA LYS A 106 -17.74 2.59 -4.01
C LYS A 106 -16.62 2.65 -5.03
N TYR A 107 -16.79 2.02 -6.20
CA TYR A 107 -15.82 2.04 -7.30
C TYR A 107 -15.91 3.31 -8.13
N VAL A 108 -17.13 3.85 -8.30
CA VAL A 108 -17.40 5.14 -8.94
C VAL A 108 -18.02 6.06 -7.90
N ASN A 109 -17.25 7.01 -7.40
CA ASN A 109 -17.66 7.85 -6.28
C ASN A 109 -17.27 9.31 -6.49
N ARG A 110 -18.09 10.24 -5.95
CA ARG A 110 -17.84 11.69 -6.04
C ARG A 110 -16.57 12.17 -5.33
N VAL A 111 -16.00 11.36 -4.44
CA VAL A 111 -14.73 11.69 -3.76
C VAL A 111 -13.53 11.52 -4.67
N TYR A 112 -13.65 10.77 -5.76
CA TYR A 112 -12.60 10.56 -6.75
C TYR A 112 -12.64 11.66 -7.81
N ARG A 113 -11.55 11.85 -8.54
CA ARG A 113 -11.55 12.76 -9.69
C ARG A 113 -12.52 12.29 -10.75
N TRP A 114 -13.13 13.22 -11.47
CA TRP A 114 -14.07 12.87 -12.52
C TRP A 114 -13.43 12.05 -13.67
N GLN A 115 -12.15 12.32 -13.99
CA GLN A 115 -11.39 11.56 -14.98
C GLN A 115 -11.23 10.08 -14.57
N ASP A 116 -10.95 9.84 -13.30
CA ASP A 116 -10.76 8.50 -12.75
C ASP A 116 -12.08 7.72 -12.71
N ASN A 117 -13.18 8.41 -12.42
CA ASN A 117 -14.52 7.84 -12.53
C ASN A 117 -14.87 7.46 -13.98
N ILE A 118 -14.51 8.30 -14.97
CA ILE A 118 -14.71 7.98 -16.40
C ILE A 118 -13.87 6.78 -16.79
N ARG A 119 -12.59 6.74 -16.39
CA ARG A 119 -11.71 5.59 -16.66
C ARG A 119 -12.27 4.31 -16.06
N THR A 120 -12.65 4.31 -14.79
CA THR A 120 -13.22 3.15 -14.10
C THR A 120 -14.47 2.63 -14.84
N LYS A 121 -15.39 3.51 -15.27
CA LYS A 121 -16.57 3.12 -16.08
C LYS A 121 -16.19 2.55 -17.45
N ALA A 122 -15.17 3.11 -18.11
CA ALA A 122 -14.71 2.60 -19.39
C ALA A 122 -14.10 1.20 -19.25
N VAL A 123 -13.27 1.00 -18.23
CA VAL A 123 -12.67 -0.30 -17.92
C VAL A 123 -13.75 -1.31 -17.50
N GLU A 124 -14.74 -0.92 -16.72
CA GLU A 124 -15.89 -1.77 -16.38
C GLU A 124 -16.65 -2.25 -17.62
N LYS A 125 -16.86 -1.35 -18.59
CA LYS A 125 -17.54 -1.68 -19.84
C LYS A 125 -16.73 -2.62 -20.72
N LEU A 126 -15.41 -2.43 -20.80
CA LEU A 126 -14.51 -3.22 -21.65
C LEU A 126 -14.18 -4.58 -21.03
N PHE A 127 -14.04 -4.64 -19.71
CA PHE A 127 -13.64 -5.82 -18.93
C PHE A 127 -14.62 -6.07 -17.78
N PRO A 128 -15.86 -6.49 -18.09
CA PRO A 128 -16.93 -6.58 -17.09
C PRO A 128 -16.81 -7.77 -16.14
N ASP A 129 -16.03 -8.80 -16.48
CA ASP A 129 -16.02 -10.07 -15.75
C ASP A 129 -14.90 -10.18 -14.72
N TYR A 130 -13.81 -9.40 -14.87
CA TYR A 130 -12.64 -9.43 -14.01
C TYR A 130 -12.09 -8.02 -13.80
N PHE A 131 -11.44 -7.82 -12.65
CA PHE A 131 -10.71 -6.59 -12.35
C PHE A 131 -9.41 -6.55 -13.14
N THR A 132 -9.01 -5.37 -13.59
CA THR A 132 -7.77 -5.16 -14.36
C THR A 132 -6.62 -4.61 -13.51
N GLY A 133 -6.90 -4.31 -12.25
CA GLY A 133 -6.04 -3.70 -11.25
C GLY A 133 -6.73 -2.51 -10.60
N PHE A 134 -6.17 -2.04 -9.50
CA PHE A 134 -6.66 -0.87 -8.78
C PHE A 134 -5.57 0.19 -8.69
N LYS A 135 -5.98 1.45 -8.54
CA LYS A 135 -5.03 2.53 -8.28
C LYS A 135 -4.25 2.19 -7.03
N ASN A 136 -2.95 2.05 -7.19
CA ASN A 136 -2.05 1.74 -6.12
C ASN A 136 -1.02 2.85 -5.99
N LEU A 137 -0.97 3.46 -4.82
CA LEU A 137 0.04 4.42 -4.46
C LEU A 137 1.01 3.73 -3.50
N HIS A 138 2.29 4.03 -3.62
CA HIS A 138 3.26 3.67 -2.60
C HIS A 138 3.06 4.62 -1.41
N ALA A 139 2.04 4.32 -0.61
CA ALA A 139 1.57 5.13 0.51
C ALA A 139 1.07 4.23 1.64
N PRO A 140 0.98 4.76 2.87
CA PRO A 140 0.41 4.02 3.98
C PRO A 140 -0.97 3.49 3.66
N ALA A 141 -1.22 2.24 4.03
CA ALA A 141 -2.47 1.56 3.74
C ALA A 141 -3.18 1.08 5.01
N ALA A 142 -4.48 1.32 5.06
CA ALA A 142 -5.34 0.88 6.15
C ALA A 142 -5.84 -0.55 5.90
N TYR A 143 -5.75 -1.40 6.90
CA TYR A 143 -6.14 -2.80 6.84
C TYR A 143 -6.98 -3.22 8.02
N THR A 144 -7.74 -4.30 7.82
CA THR A 144 -8.30 -5.09 8.91
C THR A 144 -7.55 -6.42 9.04
N LYS A 145 -7.30 -6.86 10.27
CA LYS A 145 -6.67 -8.15 10.57
C LYS A 145 -7.47 -9.30 9.96
N SER A 146 -8.79 -9.22 10.05
CA SER A 146 -9.72 -10.18 9.47
C SER A 146 -9.59 -10.34 7.96
N THR A 147 -9.16 -9.28 7.23
CA THR A 147 -8.86 -9.40 5.78
C THR A 147 -7.66 -10.32 5.53
N PHE A 148 -6.59 -10.16 6.29
CA PHE A 148 -5.42 -11.06 6.18
C PHE A 148 -5.80 -12.50 6.48
N GLU A 149 -6.59 -12.73 7.53
CA GLU A 149 -7.10 -14.06 7.90
C GLU A 149 -7.96 -14.65 6.77
N ALA A 150 -8.81 -13.84 6.12
CA ALA A 150 -9.63 -14.27 4.99
C ALA A 150 -8.78 -14.69 3.78
N VAL A 151 -7.76 -13.90 3.43
CA VAL A 151 -6.84 -14.23 2.34
C VAL A 151 -6.03 -15.49 2.65
N TRP A 152 -5.52 -15.62 3.89
CA TRP A 152 -4.84 -16.83 4.35
C TRP A 152 -5.70 -18.08 4.29
N ASN A 153 -6.99 -17.97 4.66
CA ASN A 153 -7.93 -19.08 4.58
C ASN A 153 -8.27 -19.47 3.13
N ALA A 154 -8.26 -18.49 2.21
CA ALA A 154 -8.57 -18.71 0.80
C ALA A 154 -7.37 -19.30 0.04
N GLU A 155 -6.14 -18.87 0.33
CA GLU A 155 -4.92 -19.20 -0.41
C GLU A 155 -3.76 -19.66 0.50
N PRO A 156 -3.98 -20.68 1.36
CA PRO A 156 -2.99 -21.06 2.37
C PRO A 156 -1.66 -21.53 1.80
N GLU A 157 -1.68 -22.27 0.68
CA GLU A 157 -0.46 -22.81 0.08
C GLU A 157 0.37 -21.72 -0.63
N LEU A 158 -0.29 -20.78 -1.29
CA LEU A 158 0.36 -19.64 -1.93
C LEU A 158 1.05 -18.75 -0.87
N LEU A 159 0.31 -18.37 0.19
CA LEU A 159 0.84 -17.48 1.22
C LEU A 159 1.93 -18.17 2.04
N LYS A 160 1.80 -19.48 2.28
CA LYS A 160 2.86 -20.26 2.91
C LYS A 160 4.14 -20.31 2.05
N ARG A 161 4.00 -20.50 0.74
CA ARG A 161 5.13 -20.48 -0.19
C ARG A 161 5.83 -19.12 -0.16
N THR A 162 5.10 -18.01 -0.33
CA THR A 162 5.64 -16.65 -0.21
C THR A 162 6.34 -16.43 1.13
N THR A 163 5.73 -16.88 2.24
CA THR A 163 6.32 -16.76 3.59
C THR A 163 7.68 -17.47 3.70
N LEU A 164 7.88 -18.59 3.00
CA LEU A 164 9.11 -19.39 3.08
C LEU A 164 10.22 -18.89 2.13
N HIS A 165 9.94 -17.96 1.23
CA HIS A 165 10.94 -17.37 0.36
C HIS A 165 11.84 -16.43 1.16
N ARG A 166 13.14 -16.74 1.18
CA ARG A 166 14.16 -15.94 1.86
C ARG A 166 14.39 -14.57 1.21
N PHE A 167 14.22 -14.50 -0.09
CA PHE A 167 14.29 -13.30 -0.93
C PHE A 167 13.01 -13.20 -1.74
N ARG A 168 12.70 -12.02 -2.25
CA ARG A 168 11.55 -11.80 -3.12
C ARG A 168 11.67 -12.65 -4.39
N CYS A 169 10.59 -13.33 -4.76
CA CYS A 169 10.47 -14.18 -5.94
C CYS A 169 9.35 -13.69 -6.86
N ALA A 170 9.44 -14.04 -8.14
CA ALA A 170 8.45 -13.64 -9.14
C ALA A 170 7.06 -14.27 -8.93
N ASP A 171 6.96 -15.35 -8.16
CA ASP A 171 5.71 -16.03 -7.81
C ASP A 171 5.15 -15.64 -6.43
N ASP A 172 5.74 -14.61 -5.79
CA ASP A 172 5.22 -14.06 -4.55
C ASP A 172 3.95 -13.24 -4.77
N VAL A 173 3.18 -13.15 -3.70
CA VAL A 173 2.18 -12.11 -3.45
C VAL A 173 2.69 -11.17 -2.34
N ASN A 174 2.14 -9.96 -2.24
CA ASN A 174 2.49 -9.02 -1.20
C ASN A 174 1.24 -8.43 -0.52
N GLN A 175 1.40 -7.45 0.37
CA GLN A 175 0.30 -6.86 1.12
C GLN A 175 -0.81 -6.26 0.22
N TRP A 176 -0.53 -5.98 -1.05
CA TRP A 176 -1.56 -5.50 -1.98
C TRP A 176 -2.64 -6.53 -2.26
N VAL A 177 -2.37 -7.83 -2.16
CA VAL A 177 -3.44 -8.84 -2.27
C VAL A 177 -4.53 -8.59 -1.22
N CYS A 178 -4.14 -8.23 0.02
CA CYS A 178 -5.10 -7.90 1.08
C CYS A 178 -5.81 -6.57 0.82
N LEU A 179 -5.10 -5.55 0.32
CA LEU A 179 -5.72 -4.27 -0.07
C LEU A 179 -6.77 -4.46 -1.17
N TRP A 180 -6.40 -5.17 -2.23
CA TRP A 180 -7.29 -5.41 -3.35
C TRP A 180 -8.43 -6.37 -3.02
N TRP A 181 -8.20 -7.28 -2.06
CA TRP A 181 -9.27 -8.10 -1.50
C TRP A 181 -10.31 -7.25 -0.77
N GLN A 182 -9.87 -6.29 0.05
CA GLN A 182 -10.77 -5.32 0.69
C GLN A 182 -11.59 -4.54 -0.34
N ILE A 183 -10.91 -4.05 -1.39
CA ILE A 183 -11.58 -3.31 -2.47
C ILE A 183 -12.58 -4.22 -3.20
N ALA A 184 -12.15 -5.39 -3.68
CA ALA A 184 -12.99 -6.30 -4.44
C ALA A 184 -14.17 -6.81 -3.64
N SER A 185 -14.01 -7.08 -2.34
CA SER A 185 -15.11 -7.48 -1.45
C SER A 185 -16.06 -6.34 -1.08
N GLY A 186 -15.71 -5.09 -1.40
CA GLY A 186 -16.46 -3.89 -1.00
C GLY A 186 -16.28 -3.51 0.48
N ASN A 187 -15.30 -4.11 1.16
CA ASN A 187 -14.98 -3.81 2.56
C ASN A 187 -14.00 -2.63 2.67
N PHE A 188 -14.42 -1.46 2.17
CA PHE A 188 -13.65 -0.23 2.25
C PHE A 188 -14.55 1.00 2.22
N ALA A 189 -14.07 2.11 2.74
CA ALA A 189 -14.66 3.43 2.61
C ALA A 189 -13.97 4.20 1.47
N PRO A 190 -14.71 4.71 0.46
CA PRO A 190 -14.13 5.51 -0.61
C PRO A 190 -13.39 6.73 -0.08
N PHE A 191 -12.12 6.88 -0.46
CA PHE A 191 -11.24 7.95 -0.02
C PHE A 191 -10.42 8.50 -1.19
N ASN A 192 -10.25 9.82 -1.22
CA ASN A 192 -9.40 10.46 -2.22
C ASN A 192 -7.94 10.44 -1.75
N THR A 193 -7.08 9.82 -2.54
CA THR A 193 -5.65 9.67 -2.26
C THR A 193 -4.76 10.68 -3.00
N ASP A 194 -5.36 11.72 -3.61
CA ASP A 194 -4.62 12.69 -4.42
C ASP A 194 -3.63 13.55 -3.62
N ASN A 195 -3.83 13.64 -2.30
CA ASN A 195 -2.91 14.35 -1.41
C ASN A 195 -1.71 13.49 -0.96
N PHE A 196 -1.63 12.24 -1.40
CA PHE A 196 -0.49 11.38 -1.13
C PHE A 196 0.53 11.54 -2.25
N VAL A 197 1.78 11.77 -1.89
CA VAL A 197 2.86 11.98 -2.85
C VAL A 197 3.87 10.84 -2.72
N SER A 198 4.22 10.28 -3.87
CA SER A 198 5.37 9.37 -3.99
C SER A 198 6.40 10.02 -4.91
N CYS A 199 7.64 10.11 -4.46
CA CYS A 199 8.74 10.68 -5.24
C CYS A 199 10.02 9.87 -5.03
N ALA A 200 10.78 9.70 -6.10
CA ALA A 200 11.83 8.69 -6.12
C ALA A 200 13.20 9.14 -6.61
N ASP A 201 13.41 10.38 -7.01
CA ASP A 201 14.72 10.75 -7.59
C ASP A 201 15.25 12.14 -7.20
N GLU A 202 16.55 12.34 -7.40
CA GLU A 202 17.25 13.58 -7.06
C GLU A 202 16.70 14.80 -7.80
N SER A 203 16.18 14.63 -9.03
CA SER A 203 15.59 15.72 -9.81
C SER A 203 14.35 16.32 -9.14
N THR A 204 13.74 15.58 -8.21
CA THR A 204 12.55 15.97 -7.46
C THR A 204 12.84 16.45 -6.04
N VAL A 205 14.09 16.41 -5.56
CA VAL A 205 14.47 16.77 -4.18
C VAL A 205 14.03 18.18 -3.79
N ASP A 206 14.22 19.17 -4.68
CA ASP A 206 13.76 20.54 -4.42
C ASP A 206 12.26 20.61 -4.23
N ASN A 207 11.52 19.86 -5.04
CA ASN A 207 10.07 19.75 -4.92
C ASN A 207 9.67 19.02 -3.63
N LEU A 208 10.37 17.94 -3.25
CA LEU A 208 10.15 17.24 -1.98
C LEU A 208 10.37 18.15 -0.79
N CYS A 209 11.51 18.84 -0.74
CA CYS A 209 11.81 19.79 0.34
C CYS A 209 10.73 20.88 0.44
N ARG A 210 10.26 21.40 -0.71
CA ARG A 210 9.17 22.38 -0.75
C ARG A 210 7.86 21.79 -0.21
N ILE A 211 7.47 20.59 -0.64
CA ILE A 211 6.27 19.88 -0.17
C ILE A 211 6.32 19.68 1.34
N ILE A 212 7.48 19.28 1.89
CA ILE A 212 7.68 19.10 3.33
C ILE A 212 7.52 20.44 4.05
N CYS A 213 8.27 21.46 3.65
CA CYS A 213 8.26 22.77 4.33
C CYS A 213 6.87 23.44 4.26
N GLU A 214 6.17 23.33 3.15
CA GLU A 214 4.83 23.90 2.96
C GLU A 214 3.71 23.00 3.54
N GLN A 215 4.03 21.75 3.91
CA GLN A 215 3.05 20.75 4.34
C GLN A 215 1.85 20.66 3.39
N SER A 216 2.11 20.76 2.07
CA SER A 216 1.08 20.85 1.03
C SER A 216 0.35 19.54 0.76
N HIS A 217 0.86 18.43 1.29
CA HIS A 217 0.28 17.08 1.20
C HIS A 217 0.13 16.47 2.58
N ASP A 218 -0.64 15.40 2.69
CA ASP A 218 -0.85 14.69 3.95
C ASP A 218 0.33 13.80 4.30
N MET A 219 0.85 13.10 3.30
CA MET A 219 1.92 12.12 3.43
C MET A 219 2.86 12.18 2.24
N LEU A 220 4.05 11.65 2.44
CA LEU A 220 5.12 11.62 1.48
C LEU A 220 5.76 10.23 1.52
N CYS A 221 6.11 9.67 0.36
CA CYS A 221 7.00 8.53 0.26
C CYS A 221 8.30 8.98 -0.42
N VAL A 222 9.43 8.66 0.18
CA VAL A 222 10.76 8.98 -0.32
C VAL A 222 11.48 7.67 -0.62
N ASN A 223 11.40 7.23 -1.87
CA ASN A 223 12.12 6.04 -2.32
C ASN A 223 13.59 6.36 -2.60
N ASP A 224 14.43 5.35 -2.50
CA ASP A 224 15.81 5.44 -2.96
C ASP A 224 15.85 5.73 -4.47
N PRO A 225 16.72 6.65 -4.92
CA PRO A 225 16.86 6.95 -6.33
C PRO A 225 17.45 5.76 -7.11
N GLU A 226 16.92 5.50 -8.30
CA GLU A 226 17.43 4.40 -9.16
C GLU A 226 18.85 4.64 -9.70
N LYS A 227 19.31 5.88 -9.68
CA LYS A 227 20.66 6.26 -10.17
C LYS A 227 21.54 6.67 -9.01
N ALA A 228 22.84 6.46 -9.18
CA ALA A 228 23.83 6.95 -8.23
C ALA A 228 23.70 8.47 -8.05
N VAL A 229 23.46 8.91 -6.84
CA VAL A 229 23.34 10.32 -6.43
C VAL A 229 24.30 10.58 -5.28
N ASP A 230 24.58 11.83 -4.98
CA ASP A 230 25.21 12.25 -3.76
C ASP A 230 24.21 12.05 -2.60
N PHE A 231 24.20 10.83 -2.05
CA PHE A 231 23.27 10.42 -0.99
C PHE A 231 23.41 11.30 0.26
N ASP A 232 24.63 11.72 0.62
CA ASP A 232 24.86 12.55 1.81
C ASP A 232 24.23 13.93 1.64
N SER A 233 24.38 14.53 0.44
CA SER A 233 23.74 15.81 0.12
C SER A 233 22.21 15.69 0.12
N LEU A 234 21.67 14.63 -0.47
CA LEU A 234 20.22 14.35 -0.48
C LEU A 234 19.69 14.20 0.94
N ALA A 235 20.30 13.34 1.74
CA ALA A 235 19.90 13.08 3.12
C ALA A 235 19.98 14.34 3.99
N LEU A 236 21.02 15.18 3.82
CA LEU A 236 21.16 16.44 4.53
C LEU A 236 20.02 17.43 4.20
N ARG A 237 19.65 17.52 2.91
CA ARG A 237 18.59 18.42 2.45
C ARG A 237 17.22 18.00 2.98
N LEU A 238 16.89 16.72 2.88
CA LEU A 238 15.65 16.15 3.41
C LEU A 238 15.58 16.32 4.92
N ARG A 239 16.68 16.03 5.65
CA ARG A 239 16.76 16.25 7.11
C ARG A 239 16.42 17.69 7.48
N LYS A 240 17.05 18.68 6.83
CA LYS A 240 16.75 20.09 7.06
C LYS A 240 15.30 20.46 6.80
N ALA A 241 14.69 19.91 5.77
CA ALA A 241 13.27 20.13 5.48
C ALA A 241 12.38 19.55 6.58
N PHE A 242 12.64 18.31 7.03
CA PHE A 242 11.90 17.71 8.16
C PHE A 242 12.14 18.46 9.48
N GLU A 243 13.36 18.88 9.79
CA GLU A 243 13.67 19.67 10.99
C GLU A 243 12.93 21.03 11.01
N SER A 244 12.61 21.59 9.83
CA SER A 244 11.83 22.83 9.75
C SER A 244 10.39 22.69 10.23
N ILE A 245 9.79 21.51 10.08
CA ILE A 245 8.41 21.20 10.49
C ILE A 245 8.35 20.43 11.82
N LEU A 246 9.44 19.77 12.22
CA LEU A 246 9.59 18.98 13.44
C LEU A 246 10.87 19.41 14.18
N PRO A 247 10.93 20.66 14.71
CA PRO A 247 12.16 21.23 15.30
C PRO A 247 12.55 20.60 16.64
N ASN A 248 11.59 19.98 17.32
CA ASN A 248 11.83 19.36 18.62
C ASN A 248 12.02 17.85 18.48
N LYS A 249 13.03 17.32 19.17
CA LYS A 249 13.19 15.86 19.25
C LYS A 249 11.95 15.21 19.84
N SER A 250 11.57 14.08 19.27
CA SER A 250 10.52 13.23 19.85
C SER A 250 11.00 12.59 21.17
N GLY A 251 10.08 12.16 22.01
CA GLY A 251 10.41 11.41 23.24
C GLY A 251 11.10 10.06 23.00
N PHE A 252 11.25 9.64 21.74
CA PHE A 252 11.88 8.36 21.32
C PHE A 252 13.30 8.56 20.78
N GLU A 253 13.72 9.80 20.53
CA GLU A 253 15.07 10.13 20.08
C GLU A 253 16.02 10.21 21.28
N LYS A 254 17.20 9.55 21.15
CA LYS A 254 18.25 9.55 22.17
C LYS A 254 19.15 10.78 22.05
#